data_dac016ca86a4fb3cc9b3cca5789f170e
#
_entry.id   dac016ca86a4fb3cc9b3cca5789f170e
#
_cell.length_a   1.000
_cell.length_b   1.000
_cell.length_c   1.000
_cell.angle_alpha   90.00
_cell.angle_beta   90.00
_cell.angle_gamma   90.00
#
_symmetry.space_group_name_H-M   'P 1'
#
loop_
_entity.id
_entity.type
_entity.pdbx_description
1 polymer ?
#
loop_
_entity_poly.entity_id
_entity_poly.type
_entity_poly.pdbx_seq_one_letter_code
_entity_poly.pdbx_strand_id
1 'polypeptide(L)'
;QPVLAVDELTAKAKETGGKLELQSRTSLHQPHMFNHMRVRRIWAYITRGKKEKARLKQVIGAELAKDLDSSYRNAFLCVAIEEAALEVSLRIHPDAWFDGQNLVHRTQREGFTLLLPFLNDLDGFRLKLDNWKGEWICGQLTADKLKEFFRYYKPGEHGLVVEQRLPAPPGQRGAALSDDIPEMLLLELVRLAPLYRLVAWSEESDHLFKPR
;
A
#
# COMPACT_ATOMS: atom_id res chain seq x y z
N GLN A 1 13.23 9.78 -8.30
CA GLN A 1 13.66 8.47 -8.84
C GLN A 1 13.28 7.38 -7.83
N PRO A 2 12.72 6.21 -8.24
CA PRO A 2 12.21 5.18 -7.32
C PRO A 2 13.27 4.64 -6.34
N VAL A 3 14.54 4.65 -6.72
CA VAL A 3 15.66 4.16 -5.89
C VAL A 3 15.87 5.06 -4.65
N LEU A 4 15.85 6.38 -4.83
CA LEU A 4 15.97 7.33 -3.71
C LEU A 4 14.83 7.18 -2.71
N ALA A 5 13.60 6.99 -3.21
CA ALA A 5 12.44 6.74 -2.35
C ALA A 5 12.61 5.47 -1.50
N VAL A 6 13.17 4.40 -2.06
CA VAL A 6 13.44 3.16 -1.31
C VAL A 6 14.48 3.39 -0.22
N ASP A 7 15.55 4.12 -0.51
CA ASP A 7 16.62 4.38 0.44
C ASP A 7 16.11 5.24 1.61
N GLU A 8 15.34 6.29 1.34
CA GLU A 8 14.75 7.14 2.38
C GLU A 8 13.70 6.41 3.21
N LEU A 9 12.81 5.65 2.57
CA LEU A 9 11.82 4.83 3.27
C LEU A 9 12.51 3.78 4.16
N THR A 10 13.61 3.19 3.68
CA THR A 10 14.38 2.22 4.44
C THR A 10 15.09 2.88 5.63
N ALA A 11 15.65 4.09 5.44
CA ALA A 11 16.28 4.86 6.50
C ALA A 11 15.26 5.24 7.58
N LYS A 12 14.11 5.78 7.19
CA LYS A 12 13.03 6.15 8.11
C LYS A 12 12.47 4.94 8.86
N ALA A 13 12.37 3.80 8.20
CA ALA A 13 11.97 2.55 8.84
C ALA A 13 12.98 2.08 9.90
N LYS A 14 14.28 2.29 9.69
CA LYS A 14 15.32 1.99 10.69
C LYS A 14 15.20 2.90 11.92
N GLU A 15 14.94 4.19 11.74
CA GLU A 15 14.75 5.16 12.84
C GLU A 15 13.57 4.76 13.74
N THR A 16 12.54 4.15 13.17
CA THR A 16 11.36 3.66 13.91
C THR A 16 11.51 2.23 14.46
N GLY A 17 12.72 1.69 14.48
CA GLY A 17 13.06 0.43 15.18
C GLY A 17 12.82 -0.86 14.41
N GLY A 18 12.68 -0.83 13.08
CA GLY A 18 12.49 -2.02 12.28
C GLY A 18 13.38 -2.11 11.04
N LYS A 19 13.77 -3.33 10.68
CA LYS A 19 14.42 -3.62 9.40
C LYS A 19 13.34 -3.80 8.33
N LEU A 20 13.22 -2.85 7.41
CA LEU A 20 12.35 -2.97 6.25
C LEU A 20 13.23 -3.11 5.00
N GLU A 21 13.17 -4.26 4.35
CA GLU A 21 13.80 -4.46 3.05
C GLU A 21 12.75 -4.25 1.95
N LEU A 22 12.97 -3.24 1.13
CA LEU A 22 12.07 -2.83 0.07
C LEU A 22 12.71 -2.98 -1.31
N GLN A 23 11.88 -3.16 -2.32
CA GLN A 23 12.27 -3.07 -3.73
C GLN A 23 11.27 -2.21 -4.49
N SER A 24 11.74 -1.50 -5.51
CA SER A 24 10.90 -0.71 -6.40
C SER A 24 10.85 -1.31 -7.81
N ARG A 25 9.74 -1.06 -8.50
CA ARG A 25 9.54 -1.37 -9.91
C ARG A 25 8.68 -0.28 -10.55
N THR A 26 8.81 -0.14 -11.87
CA THR A 26 7.93 0.71 -12.67
C THR A 26 7.16 -0.14 -13.66
N SER A 27 5.95 0.29 -14.01
CA SER A 27 5.13 -0.32 -15.03
C SER A 27 4.33 0.74 -15.78
N LEU A 28 4.23 0.60 -17.09
CA LEU A 28 3.36 1.40 -17.96
C LEU A 28 1.94 0.83 -18.04
N HIS A 29 1.74 -0.37 -17.52
CA HIS A 29 0.46 -1.06 -17.56
C HIS A 29 -0.04 -1.35 -16.16
N GLN A 30 -1.34 -1.39 -16.00
CA GLN A 30 -1.95 -1.87 -14.77
C GLN A 30 -1.55 -3.35 -14.59
N PRO A 31 -0.87 -3.71 -13.48
CA PRO A 31 -0.22 -5.02 -13.38
C PRO A 31 -1.18 -6.20 -13.31
N HIS A 32 -2.48 -5.95 -13.09
CA HIS A 32 -3.50 -6.98 -12.86
C HIS A 32 -4.72 -6.86 -13.79
N MET A 33 -4.68 -5.98 -14.81
CA MET A 33 -5.75 -5.85 -15.78
C MET A 33 -5.19 -5.66 -17.20
N PHE A 34 -5.68 -6.48 -18.12
CA PHE A 34 -5.41 -6.28 -19.53
C PHE A 34 -6.26 -5.13 -20.07
N ASN A 35 -5.63 -4.10 -20.63
CA ASN A 35 -6.28 -2.89 -21.12
C ASN A 35 -5.99 -2.63 -22.62
N HIS A 36 -5.81 -3.69 -23.40
CA HIS A 36 -5.49 -3.60 -24.83
C HIS A 36 -4.23 -2.78 -25.14
N MET A 37 -3.21 -2.87 -24.27
CA MET A 37 -1.93 -2.16 -24.36
C MET A 37 -2.04 -0.62 -24.38
N ARG A 38 -3.17 -0.06 -23.99
CA ARG A 38 -3.34 1.39 -23.84
C ARG A 38 -2.69 1.85 -22.54
N VAL A 39 -1.76 2.77 -22.63
CA VAL A 39 -1.17 3.40 -21.45
C VAL A 39 -2.16 4.45 -20.94
N ARG A 40 -2.78 4.19 -19.81
CA ARG A 40 -3.65 5.15 -19.09
C ARG A 40 -2.97 5.72 -17.88
N ARG A 41 -1.92 5.03 -17.39
CA ARG A 41 -1.31 5.30 -16.11
C ARG A 41 0.12 4.78 -16.10
N ILE A 42 1.03 5.57 -15.57
CA ILE A 42 2.40 5.13 -15.24
C ILE A 42 2.43 4.84 -13.76
N TRP A 43 2.97 3.70 -13.38
CA TRP A 43 3.07 3.25 -12.00
C TRP A 43 4.51 3.13 -11.57
N ALA A 44 4.81 3.66 -10.38
CA ALA A 44 5.98 3.27 -9.61
C ALA A 44 5.48 2.66 -8.30
N TYR A 45 5.91 1.45 -7.98
CA TYR A 45 5.48 0.78 -6.77
C TYR A 45 6.66 0.20 -6.00
N ILE A 46 6.51 0.19 -4.68
CA ILE A 46 7.50 -0.23 -3.70
C ILE A 46 6.86 -1.30 -2.84
N THR A 47 7.51 -2.44 -2.75
CA THR A 47 7.04 -3.60 -1.98
C THR A 47 8.20 -4.25 -1.24
N ARG A 48 7.91 -5.30 -0.46
CA ARG A 48 8.92 -6.09 0.25
C ARG A 48 10.03 -6.58 -0.67
N GLY A 49 11.27 -6.60 -0.17
CA GLY A 49 12.43 -7.03 -0.90
C GLY A 49 12.55 -8.54 -1.02
N LYS A 50 13.62 -8.99 -1.67
CA LYS A 50 13.84 -10.41 -1.98
C LYS A 50 13.95 -11.29 -0.74
N LYS A 51 14.58 -10.79 0.32
CA LYS A 51 14.74 -11.56 1.57
C LYS A 51 13.42 -11.79 2.27
N GLU A 52 12.59 -10.74 2.38
CA GLU A 52 11.26 -10.85 2.97
C GLU A 52 10.35 -11.77 2.15
N LYS A 53 10.44 -11.72 0.82
CA LYS A 53 9.73 -12.66 -0.06
C LYS A 53 10.19 -14.11 0.14
N ALA A 54 11.50 -14.33 0.29
CA ALA A 54 12.03 -15.67 0.56
C ALA A 54 11.54 -16.22 1.90
N ARG A 55 11.50 -15.39 2.95
CA ARG A 55 10.93 -15.78 4.26
C ARG A 55 9.46 -16.12 4.15
N LEU A 56 8.67 -15.26 3.50
CA LEU A 56 7.25 -15.52 3.28
C LEU A 56 7.04 -16.82 2.50
N LYS A 57 7.83 -17.08 1.46
CA LYS A 57 7.78 -18.33 0.70
C LYS A 57 8.02 -19.56 1.56
N GLN A 58 8.92 -19.49 2.52
CA GLN A 58 9.16 -20.60 3.45
C GLN A 58 7.95 -20.90 4.34
N VAL A 59 7.20 -19.85 4.71
CA VAL A 59 6.03 -19.96 5.58
C VAL A 59 4.80 -20.46 4.83
N ILE A 60 4.49 -19.87 3.66
CA ILE A 60 3.28 -20.20 2.89
C ILE A 60 3.46 -21.39 1.93
N GLY A 61 4.69 -21.81 1.70
CA GLY A 61 5.03 -22.88 0.77
C GLY A 61 5.17 -22.44 -0.68
N ALA A 62 5.80 -23.29 -1.50
CA ALA A 62 6.19 -22.95 -2.88
C ALA A 62 4.98 -22.69 -3.79
N GLU A 63 3.90 -23.43 -3.63
CA GLU A 63 2.71 -23.32 -4.49
C GLU A 63 1.97 -21.98 -4.25
N LEU A 64 1.74 -21.61 -2.99
CA LEU A 64 1.08 -20.36 -2.65
C LEU A 64 1.99 -19.13 -2.89
N ALA A 65 3.31 -19.33 -2.89
CA ALA A 65 4.29 -18.31 -3.20
C ALA A 65 4.59 -18.18 -4.69
N LYS A 66 3.92 -18.93 -5.54
CA LYS A 66 4.00 -18.75 -6.98
C LYS A 66 3.59 -17.32 -7.35
N ASP A 67 4.37 -16.70 -8.20
CA ASP A 67 4.19 -15.30 -8.61
C ASP A 67 4.30 -14.23 -7.49
N LEU A 68 4.90 -14.58 -6.33
CA LEU A 68 5.12 -13.63 -5.24
C LEU A 68 6.00 -12.44 -5.65
N ASP A 69 6.74 -12.57 -6.77
CA ASP A 69 7.49 -11.46 -7.35
C ASP A 69 6.62 -10.38 -7.98
N SER A 70 5.37 -10.69 -8.34
CA SER A 70 4.42 -9.69 -8.77
C SER A 70 4.03 -8.76 -7.63
N SER A 71 4.05 -7.45 -7.88
CA SER A 71 3.77 -6.44 -6.84
C SER A 71 2.40 -6.60 -6.20
N TYR A 72 1.37 -6.88 -7.01
CA TYR A 72 -0.01 -7.04 -6.55
C TYR A 72 -0.23 -8.29 -5.67
N ARG A 73 0.72 -9.22 -5.63
CA ARG A 73 0.74 -10.35 -4.69
C ARG A 73 1.25 -9.97 -3.29
N ASN A 74 1.55 -8.72 -3.06
CA ASN A 74 2.02 -8.17 -1.80
C ASN A 74 1.28 -6.87 -1.51
N ALA A 75 1.26 -6.44 -0.24
CA ALA A 75 0.99 -5.05 0.06
C ALA A 75 2.07 -4.17 -0.58
N PHE A 76 1.71 -3.04 -1.15
CA PHE A 76 2.65 -2.15 -1.83
C PHE A 76 2.30 -0.67 -1.68
N LEU A 77 3.32 0.16 -1.66
CA LEU A 77 3.22 1.60 -1.84
C LEU A 77 3.27 1.92 -3.32
N CYS A 78 2.52 2.90 -3.76
CA CYS A 78 2.42 3.26 -5.16
C CYS A 78 2.39 4.77 -5.36
N VAL A 79 3.11 5.22 -6.39
CA VAL A 79 2.88 6.50 -7.05
C VAL A 79 2.37 6.20 -8.44
N ALA A 80 1.27 6.81 -8.84
CA ALA A 80 0.76 6.70 -10.20
C ALA A 80 0.54 8.08 -10.83
N ILE A 81 0.89 8.17 -12.10
CA ILE A 81 0.68 9.35 -12.94
C ILE A 81 -0.42 9.02 -13.93
N GLU A 82 -1.52 9.76 -13.86
CA GLU A 82 -2.66 9.68 -14.75
C GLU A 82 -2.79 10.97 -15.57
N GLU A 83 -3.63 10.96 -16.60
CA GLU A 83 -3.89 12.15 -17.40
C GLU A 83 -4.38 13.37 -16.59
N ALA A 84 -5.16 13.12 -15.55
CA ALA A 84 -5.85 14.17 -14.79
C ALA A 84 -5.44 14.23 -13.31
N ALA A 85 -4.53 13.37 -12.85
CA ALA A 85 -4.16 13.32 -11.45
C ALA A 85 -2.83 12.60 -11.21
N LEU A 86 -2.19 12.95 -10.10
CA LEU A 86 -1.18 12.13 -9.46
C LEU A 86 -1.83 11.38 -8.30
N GLU A 87 -1.41 10.15 -8.07
CA GLU A 87 -1.87 9.32 -6.95
C GLU A 87 -0.67 8.87 -6.13
N VAL A 88 -0.79 8.98 -4.81
CA VAL A 88 0.08 8.31 -3.84
C VAL A 88 -0.79 7.39 -3.02
N SER A 89 -0.44 6.10 -2.93
CA SER A 89 -1.29 5.13 -2.24
C SER A 89 -0.52 3.99 -1.59
N LEU A 90 -1.14 3.41 -0.57
CA LEU A 90 -0.88 2.08 -0.03
C LEU A 90 -2.00 1.16 -0.50
N ARG A 91 -1.65 -0.02 -1.03
CA ARG A 91 -2.62 -0.97 -1.58
C ARG A 91 -2.37 -2.38 -1.09
N ILE A 92 -3.46 -3.10 -0.80
CA ILE A 92 -3.49 -4.56 -0.63
C ILE A 92 -4.47 -5.09 -1.67
N HIS A 93 -3.94 -5.69 -2.74
CA HIS A 93 -4.76 -6.32 -3.77
C HIS A 93 -5.41 -7.60 -3.24
N PRO A 94 -6.57 -8.06 -3.74
CA PRO A 94 -7.16 -9.34 -3.34
C PRO A 94 -6.18 -10.52 -3.40
N ASP A 95 -5.30 -10.55 -4.39
CA ASP A 95 -4.27 -11.59 -4.53
C ASP A 95 -3.16 -11.52 -3.45
N ALA A 96 -3.04 -10.42 -2.72
CA ALA A 96 -2.21 -10.30 -1.53
C ALA A 96 -2.98 -10.72 -0.27
N TRP A 97 -3.77 -11.79 -0.38
CA TRP A 97 -4.70 -12.25 0.65
C TRP A 97 -4.04 -12.45 2.01
N PHE A 98 -2.78 -12.90 2.05
CA PHE A 98 -2.06 -13.15 3.30
C PHE A 98 -1.73 -11.84 4.03
N ASP A 99 -1.37 -10.75 3.36
CA ASP A 99 -1.22 -9.44 3.99
C ASP A 99 -2.56 -8.95 4.54
N GLY A 100 -3.63 -9.09 3.76
CA GLY A 100 -4.97 -8.74 4.18
C GLY A 100 -5.47 -9.56 5.37
N GLN A 101 -5.30 -10.87 5.35
CA GLN A 101 -5.68 -11.76 6.46
C GLN A 101 -4.84 -11.48 7.71
N ASN A 102 -3.53 -11.27 7.55
CA ASN A 102 -2.67 -10.90 8.65
C ASN A 102 -3.14 -9.61 9.34
N LEU A 103 -3.51 -8.61 8.55
CA LEU A 103 -4.07 -7.36 9.06
C LEU A 103 -5.38 -7.58 9.81
N VAL A 104 -6.31 -8.38 9.26
CA VAL A 104 -7.59 -8.69 9.93
C VAL A 104 -7.35 -9.42 11.25
N HIS A 105 -6.51 -10.46 11.27
CA HIS A 105 -6.19 -11.18 12.50
C HIS A 105 -5.51 -10.27 13.53
N ARG A 106 -4.62 -9.40 13.10
CA ARG A 106 -3.97 -8.42 13.96
C ARG A 106 -4.99 -7.49 14.60
N THR A 107 -5.88 -6.91 13.82
CA THR A 107 -6.92 -6.00 14.35
C THR A 107 -7.92 -6.70 15.26
N GLN A 108 -8.19 -7.99 15.04
CA GLN A 108 -9.03 -8.79 15.94
C GLN A 108 -8.35 -9.04 17.30
N ARG A 109 -7.03 -9.21 17.33
CA ARG A 109 -6.26 -9.48 18.55
C ARG A 109 -5.92 -8.20 19.32
N GLU A 110 -5.43 -7.18 18.63
CA GLU A 110 -4.88 -5.96 19.21
C GLU A 110 -5.91 -4.80 19.22
N GLY A 111 -7.05 -5.00 18.57
CA GLY A 111 -8.12 -4.01 18.44
C GLY A 111 -7.96 -3.11 17.21
N PHE A 112 -9.09 -2.59 16.70
CA PHE A 112 -9.11 -1.68 15.54
C PHE A 112 -8.43 -0.34 15.85
N THR A 113 -8.37 0.06 17.12
CA THR A 113 -7.73 1.29 17.57
C THR A 113 -6.23 1.34 17.25
N LEU A 114 -5.59 0.17 17.01
CA LEU A 114 -4.21 0.08 16.59
C LEU A 114 -3.92 0.87 15.30
N LEU A 115 -4.87 0.91 14.36
CA LEU A 115 -4.71 1.59 13.07
C LEU A 115 -4.96 3.10 13.14
N LEU A 116 -5.72 3.55 14.15
CA LEU A 116 -6.19 4.95 14.22
C LEU A 116 -5.06 5.99 14.22
N PRO A 117 -3.97 5.86 15.00
CA PRO A 117 -2.90 6.84 14.96
C PRO A 117 -2.32 6.99 13.56
N PHE A 118 -2.03 5.86 12.89
CA PHE A 118 -1.42 5.86 11.56
C PHE A 118 -2.35 6.43 10.49
N LEU A 119 -3.63 6.09 10.53
CA LEU A 119 -4.61 6.60 9.57
C LEU A 119 -4.96 8.07 9.83
N ASN A 120 -4.95 8.51 11.08
CA ASN A 120 -5.26 9.89 11.40
C ASN A 120 -4.07 10.85 11.24
N ASP A 121 -2.84 10.34 11.15
CA ASP A 121 -1.67 11.11 10.69
C ASP A 121 -1.66 11.35 9.16
N LEU A 122 -2.52 10.63 8.42
CA LEU A 122 -2.64 10.71 6.97
C LEU A 122 -3.77 11.67 6.55
N ASP A 123 -3.77 12.90 7.08
CA ASP A 123 -4.72 13.92 6.61
C ASP A 123 -4.58 14.15 5.10
N GLY A 124 -5.71 14.24 4.39
CA GLY A 124 -5.77 14.31 2.94
C GLY A 124 -5.87 12.95 2.23
N PHE A 125 -5.63 11.85 2.92
CA PHE A 125 -5.83 10.50 2.39
C PHE A 125 -7.25 9.98 2.65
N ARG A 126 -7.61 8.94 1.90
CA ARG A 126 -8.89 8.22 2.02
C ARG A 126 -8.64 6.73 2.08
N LEU A 127 -9.23 6.08 3.07
CA LEU A 127 -9.32 4.64 3.16
C LEU A 127 -10.55 4.18 2.37
N LYS A 128 -10.43 3.19 1.52
CA LYS A 128 -11.54 2.64 0.73
C LYS A 128 -11.30 1.19 0.35
N LEU A 129 -12.34 0.53 -0.14
CA LEU A 129 -12.27 -0.75 -0.83
C LEU A 129 -12.28 -0.52 -2.34
N ASP A 130 -11.50 -1.32 -3.08
CA ASP A 130 -11.55 -1.29 -4.54
C ASP A 130 -12.97 -1.60 -5.03
N ASN A 131 -13.42 -0.85 -6.06
CA ASN A 131 -14.76 -0.96 -6.66
C ASN A 131 -15.94 -0.66 -5.71
N TRP A 132 -15.67 -0.05 -4.55
CA TRP A 132 -16.69 0.37 -3.61
C TRP A 132 -16.89 1.89 -3.70
N LYS A 133 -18.14 2.35 -3.54
CA LYS A 133 -18.45 3.80 -3.58
C LYS A 133 -18.17 4.51 -2.26
N GLY A 134 -18.15 3.77 -1.15
CA GLY A 134 -17.88 4.32 0.17
C GLY A 134 -16.39 4.59 0.37
N GLU A 135 -16.09 5.66 1.06
CA GLU A 135 -14.75 6.04 1.47
C GLU A 135 -14.75 6.57 2.89
N TRP A 136 -13.66 6.36 3.59
CA TRP A 136 -13.44 6.83 4.95
C TRP A 136 -12.28 7.82 4.96
N ILE A 137 -12.55 9.05 5.41
CA ILE A 137 -11.56 10.13 5.39
C ILE A 137 -10.56 9.92 6.52
N CYS A 138 -9.28 9.78 6.17
CA CYS A 138 -8.17 9.76 7.11
C CYS A 138 -8.03 11.13 7.81
N GLY A 139 -7.42 11.16 8.99
CA GLY A 139 -7.38 12.36 9.83
C GLY A 139 -8.62 12.54 10.73
N GLN A 140 -9.74 11.89 10.42
CA GLN A 140 -11.02 12.01 11.13
C GLN A 140 -11.68 10.66 11.44
N LEU A 141 -10.90 9.58 11.38
CA LEU A 141 -11.41 8.23 11.64
C LEU A 141 -11.65 8.02 13.13
N THR A 142 -12.78 7.39 13.43
CA THR A 142 -13.09 6.88 14.78
C THR A 142 -13.00 5.36 14.79
N ALA A 143 -12.90 4.79 15.99
CA ALA A 143 -12.91 3.34 16.16
C ALA A 143 -14.15 2.67 15.54
N ASP A 144 -15.32 3.30 15.64
CA ASP A 144 -16.57 2.77 15.08
C ASP A 144 -16.57 2.78 13.57
N LYS A 145 -16.10 3.86 12.93
CA LYS A 145 -15.95 3.93 11.47
C LYS A 145 -14.95 2.89 10.96
N LEU A 146 -13.87 2.66 11.68
CA LEU A 146 -12.89 1.66 11.31
C LEU A 146 -13.42 0.24 11.50
N LYS A 147 -14.18 -0.01 12.55
CA LYS A 147 -14.91 -1.26 12.76
C LYS A 147 -15.94 -1.52 11.66
N GLU A 148 -16.63 -0.47 11.21
CA GLU A 148 -17.53 -0.54 10.06
C GLU A 148 -16.78 -0.94 8.79
N PHE A 149 -15.65 -0.30 8.47
CA PHE A 149 -14.80 -0.66 7.34
C PHE A 149 -14.46 -2.15 7.34
N PHE A 150 -13.99 -2.70 8.47
CA PHE A 150 -13.61 -4.10 8.58
C PHE A 150 -14.77 -5.10 8.52
N ARG A 151 -16.03 -4.67 8.64
CA ARG A 151 -17.20 -5.52 8.35
C ARG A 151 -17.34 -5.82 6.85
N TYR A 152 -16.89 -4.90 6.01
CA TYR A 152 -16.98 -5.01 4.55
C TYR A 152 -15.69 -5.56 3.94
N TYR A 153 -14.55 -5.32 4.57
CA TYR A 153 -13.27 -5.77 4.05
C TYR A 153 -13.12 -7.29 4.19
N LYS A 154 -13.03 -7.96 3.05
CA LYS A 154 -12.77 -9.41 2.96
C LYS A 154 -11.50 -9.62 2.15
N PRO A 155 -10.37 -9.99 2.80
CA PRO A 155 -9.14 -10.35 2.11
C PRO A 155 -9.37 -11.47 1.11
N GLY A 156 -8.81 -11.34 -0.08
CA GLY A 156 -9.03 -12.27 -1.19
C GLY A 156 -10.20 -11.90 -2.10
N GLU A 157 -11.18 -11.12 -1.61
CA GLU A 157 -12.30 -10.62 -2.42
C GLU A 157 -12.18 -9.12 -2.72
N HIS A 158 -11.79 -8.33 -1.71
CA HIS A 158 -11.70 -6.87 -1.81
C HIS A 158 -10.26 -6.40 -1.70
N GLY A 159 -9.89 -5.45 -2.55
CA GLY A 159 -8.67 -4.66 -2.37
C GLY A 159 -8.87 -3.57 -1.32
N LEU A 160 -7.88 -3.38 -0.46
CA LEU A 160 -7.80 -2.26 0.47
C LEU A 160 -6.90 -1.18 -0.13
N VAL A 161 -7.36 0.07 -0.10
CA VAL A 161 -6.61 1.21 -0.62
C VAL A 161 -6.63 2.35 0.40
N VAL A 162 -5.46 2.90 0.69
CA VAL A 162 -5.31 4.20 1.35
C VAL A 162 -4.63 5.11 0.34
N GLU A 163 -5.34 6.10 -0.18
CA GLU A 163 -4.83 6.94 -1.28
C GLU A 163 -5.08 8.43 -1.05
N GLN A 164 -4.17 9.22 -1.59
CA GLN A 164 -4.33 10.64 -1.85
C GLN A 164 -4.24 10.87 -3.35
N ARG A 165 -5.18 11.63 -3.89
CA ARG A 165 -5.21 12.01 -5.30
C ARG A 165 -5.07 13.53 -5.41
N LEU A 166 -4.05 13.93 -6.15
CA LEU A 166 -3.72 15.31 -6.43
C LEU A 166 -4.17 15.62 -7.86
N PRO A 167 -5.27 16.35 -8.06
CA PRO A 167 -5.78 16.64 -9.40
C PRO A 167 -4.79 17.53 -10.16
N ALA A 168 -4.64 17.27 -11.46
CA ALA A 168 -3.90 18.17 -12.33
C ALA A 168 -4.63 19.54 -12.40
N PRO A 169 -3.88 20.67 -12.40
CA PRO A 169 -4.48 21.99 -12.57
C PRO A 169 -5.31 22.06 -13.86
N PRO A 170 -6.44 22.78 -13.84
CA PRO A 170 -7.27 22.98 -15.04
C PRO A 170 -6.44 23.57 -16.18
N GLY A 171 -6.56 22.98 -17.37
CA GLY A 171 -5.82 23.42 -18.57
C GLY A 171 -4.37 22.92 -18.69
N GLN A 172 -3.85 22.21 -17.71
CA GLN A 172 -2.47 21.68 -17.70
C GLN A 172 -2.39 20.18 -17.98
N ARG A 173 -3.39 19.59 -18.60
CA ARG A 173 -3.34 18.19 -19.03
C ARG A 173 -2.15 17.97 -19.96
N GLY A 174 -1.28 17.05 -19.63
CA GLY A 174 -0.06 16.77 -20.41
C GLY A 174 1.07 17.78 -20.28
N ALA A 175 0.96 18.77 -19.39
CA ALA A 175 2.08 19.65 -19.05
C ALA A 175 3.18 18.87 -18.32
N ALA A 176 4.43 19.33 -18.46
CA ALA A 176 5.53 18.81 -17.67
C ALA A 176 5.25 18.99 -16.18
N LEU A 177 5.56 17.97 -15.40
CA LEU A 177 5.48 18.06 -13.95
C LEU A 177 6.50 19.10 -13.44
N SER A 178 6.10 19.90 -12.48
CA SER A 178 6.99 20.87 -11.82
C SER A 178 8.10 20.12 -11.07
N ASP A 179 9.27 20.75 -10.91
CA ASP A 179 10.48 20.13 -10.34
C ASP A 179 10.33 19.75 -8.87
N ASP A 180 9.38 20.35 -8.15
CA ASP A 180 9.05 20.04 -6.75
C ASP A 180 8.13 18.82 -6.56
N ILE A 181 7.45 18.36 -7.62
CA ILE A 181 6.54 17.22 -7.57
C ILE A 181 7.21 15.92 -7.06
N PRO A 182 8.41 15.54 -7.52
CA PRO A 182 9.07 14.34 -7.03
C PRO A 182 9.31 14.35 -5.51
N GLU A 183 9.73 15.49 -4.96
CA GLU A 183 9.96 15.65 -3.53
C GLU A 183 8.63 15.55 -2.75
N MET A 184 7.60 16.22 -3.20
CA MET A 184 6.27 16.14 -2.61
C MET A 184 5.74 14.71 -2.60
N LEU A 185 5.82 13.98 -3.72
CA LEU A 185 5.38 12.58 -3.80
C LEU A 185 6.18 11.67 -2.86
N LEU A 186 7.47 11.93 -2.72
CA LEU A 186 8.34 11.21 -1.80
C LEU A 186 7.92 11.44 -0.34
N LEU A 187 7.65 12.68 0.05
CA LEU A 187 7.16 13.01 1.39
C LEU A 187 5.85 12.28 1.71
N GLU A 188 4.91 12.24 0.76
CA GLU A 188 3.65 11.51 0.95
C GLU A 188 3.85 9.98 1.04
N LEU A 189 4.79 9.41 0.27
CA LEU A 189 5.17 7.99 0.43
C LEU A 189 5.79 7.72 1.81
N VAL A 190 6.62 8.62 2.32
CA VAL A 190 7.23 8.51 3.66
C VAL A 190 6.15 8.54 4.75
N ARG A 191 5.11 9.36 4.60
CA ARG A 191 3.96 9.37 5.53
C ARG A 191 3.21 8.04 5.56
N LEU A 192 3.12 7.32 4.44
CA LEU A 192 2.49 6.00 4.35
C LEU A 192 3.35 4.86 4.93
N ALA A 193 4.66 5.04 5.08
CA ALA A 193 5.58 3.97 5.47
C ALA A 193 5.25 3.32 6.82
N PRO A 194 4.86 4.04 7.88
CA PRO A 194 4.47 3.43 9.15
C PRO A 194 3.23 2.53 9.00
N LEU A 195 2.23 2.97 8.24
CA LEU A 195 1.04 2.17 7.94
C LEU A 195 1.38 0.94 7.10
N TYR A 196 2.26 1.07 6.09
CA TYR A 196 2.75 -0.05 5.31
C TYR A 196 3.38 -1.14 6.18
N ARG A 197 4.24 -0.77 7.14
CA ARG A 197 4.84 -1.72 8.09
C ARG A 197 3.81 -2.43 8.96
N LEU A 198 2.73 -1.73 9.29
CA LEU A 198 1.66 -2.29 10.10
C LEU A 198 0.85 -3.34 9.33
N VAL A 199 0.58 -3.09 8.04
CA VAL A 199 -0.29 -3.96 7.22
C VAL A 199 0.46 -5.06 6.51
N ALA A 200 1.71 -4.83 6.09
CA ALA A 200 2.52 -5.84 5.43
C ALA A 200 2.92 -6.94 6.43
N TRP A 201 2.69 -8.19 6.05
CA TRP A 201 3.16 -9.32 6.85
C TRP A 201 4.68 -9.29 7.00
N SER A 202 5.16 -9.59 8.18
CA SER A 202 6.56 -9.89 8.48
C SER A 202 6.62 -11.03 9.50
N GLU A 203 7.79 -11.64 9.63
CA GLU A 203 7.99 -12.71 10.62
C GLU A 203 7.76 -12.22 12.06
N GLU A 204 8.04 -10.96 12.35
CA GLU A 204 7.86 -10.32 13.66
C GLU A 204 6.38 -9.96 13.92
N SER A 205 5.62 -9.66 12.86
CA SER A 205 4.19 -9.30 12.90
C SER A 205 3.28 -10.39 12.33
N ASP A 206 3.69 -11.64 12.48
CA ASP A 206 2.93 -12.79 11.98
C ASP A 206 1.76 -13.12 12.91
N HIS A 207 0.56 -12.75 12.49
CA HIS A 207 -0.70 -13.10 13.14
C HIS A 207 -1.46 -14.21 12.41
N LEU A 208 -0.87 -14.73 11.32
CA LEU A 208 -1.52 -15.69 10.44
C LEU A 208 -1.05 -17.12 10.68
N PHE A 209 0.25 -17.33 10.80
CA PHE A 209 0.87 -18.67 10.80
C PHE A 209 1.47 -19.08 12.15
N LYS A 210 1.79 -18.12 13.03
CA LYS A 210 2.26 -18.47 14.37
C LYS A 210 1.11 -19.00 15.21
N PRO A 211 1.29 -20.18 15.84
CA PRO A 211 0.30 -20.71 16.77
C PRO A 211 0.06 -19.71 17.93
N ARG A 212 -1.14 -19.70 18.43
CA ARG A 212 -1.58 -18.90 19.58
C ARG A 212 -0.92 -19.35 20.86
#